data_93bdbb478e47438621518721878ec2cf
#
_entry.id   93bdbb478e47438621518721878ec2cf
#
_cell.length_a   1.000
_cell.length_b   1.000
_cell.length_c   1.000
_cell.angle_alpha   90.00
_cell.angle_beta   90.00
_cell.angle_gamma   90.00
#
_symmetry.space_group_name_H-M   'P 1'
#
loop_
_entity.id
_entity.type
_entity.pdbx_description
1 polymer ?
#
loop_
_entity_poly.entity_id
_entity_poly.type
_entity_poly.pdbx_seq_one_letter_code
_entity_poly.pdbx_strand_id
1 'polypeptide(L)'
;MVARTSVRLVWRYFVQNRMGDMSSKIRMPSPEEALLGREQSMKVSAKHDVNGNRTVPPFPEGLQMVLFGMGCFWGVERKFWRQNGVYSTQVGYSGGYTPNPTYEEVCTGKTGHTEVVRVVYVPEKINFAQLLKVFWESHDPTQGMRQGNDVGTTYRSTIYAYAQEQLDQALHSKDEYQKSNELMCRMWSALTSSITVSLRVKLKRMKPFAGFEWPFRHQGHSRSSRTKG
;
A
#
# COMPACT_ATOMS: atom_id res chain seq x y z
N MET A 1 -14.48 53.56 12.04
CA MET A 1 -13.28 52.71 12.27
C MET A 1 -13.74 51.26 12.47
N VAL A 2 -13.67 50.45 11.49
CA VAL A 2 -14.09 49.03 11.57
C VAL A 2 -12.85 48.16 11.41
N ALA A 3 -12.67 47.25 12.37
CA ALA A 3 -11.47 46.47 12.62
C ALA A 3 -11.06 45.57 11.45
N ARG A 4 -9.87 45.80 10.89
CA ARG A 4 -9.21 44.97 9.87
C ARG A 4 -8.36 43.79 10.46
N THR A 5 -8.71 43.33 11.66
CA THR A 5 -7.83 42.40 12.40
C THR A 5 -8.23 40.92 12.35
N SER A 6 -9.39 40.55 11.79
CA SER A 6 -9.93 39.18 11.89
C SER A 6 -9.49 38.22 10.79
N VAL A 7 -9.18 38.67 9.59
CA VAL A 7 -8.95 37.74 8.45
C VAL A 7 -7.55 37.09 8.46
N ARG A 8 -6.53 37.80 8.98
CA ARG A 8 -5.15 37.25 9.06
C ARG A 8 -4.97 36.18 10.14
N LEU A 9 -5.74 36.25 11.23
CA LEU A 9 -5.69 35.23 12.29
C LEU A 9 -6.39 33.95 11.88
N VAL A 10 -7.51 34.02 11.19
CA VAL A 10 -8.26 32.87 10.69
C VAL A 10 -7.44 32.16 9.61
N TRP A 11 -6.76 32.87 8.73
CA TRP A 11 -5.90 32.29 7.69
C TRP A 11 -4.67 31.61 8.28
N ARG A 12 -4.05 32.16 9.31
CA ARG A 12 -2.95 31.52 10.06
C ARG A 12 -3.40 30.24 10.78
N TYR A 13 -4.60 30.26 11.37
CA TYR A 13 -5.16 29.07 12.03
C TYR A 13 -5.47 27.94 11.03
N PHE A 14 -6.01 28.29 9.86
CA PHE A 14 -6.28 27.31 8.80
C PHE A 14 -5.00 26.76 8.13
N VAL A 15 -3.99 27.59 7.93
CA VAL A 15 -2.71 27.17 7.36
C VAL A 15 -1.89 26.33 8.36
N GLN A 16 -1.92 26.68 9.64
CA GLN A 16 -1.23 25.92 10.69
C GLN A 16 -1.89 24.56 10.98
N ASN A 17 -3.22 24.46 10.88
CA ASN A 17 -3.92 23.18 11.02
C ASN A 17 -3.90 22.29 9.75
N ARG A 18 -3.62 22.84 8.56
CA ARG A 18 -3.39 22.07 7.33
C ARG A 18 -1.94 21.60 7.17
N MET A 19 -1.01 22.26 7.82
CA MET A 19 0.37 21.79 8.00
C MET A 19 0.50 21.02 9.33
N GLY A 20 -0.49 20.19 9.65
CA GLY A 20 -0.34 19.22 10.72
C GLY A 20 1.00 18.51 10.49
N ASP A 21 1.85 18.62 11.49
CA ASP A 21 3.25 18.26 11.54
C ASP A 21 3.59 17.07 10.62
N MET A 22 4.12 17.36 9.42
CA MET A 22 4.56 16.35 8.47
C MET A 22 5.60 15.41 9.10
N SER A 23 6.33 15.88 10.09
CA SER A 23 7.28 15.11 10.87
C SER A 23 6.60 13.97 11.67
N SER A 24 5.40 14.20 12.20
CA SER A 24 4.66 13.17 12.93
C SER A 24 4.17 12.03 12.02
N LYS A 25 3.89 12.30 10.75
CA LYS A 25 3.41 11.29 9.79
C LYS A 25 4.49 10.32 9.30
N ILE A 26 5.75 10.70 9.35
CA ILE A 26 6.88 9.85 8.94
C ILE A 26 7.44 8.99 10.06
N ARG A 27 7.02 9.22 11.33
CA ARG A 27 7.39 8.41 12.47
C ARG A 27 6.36 7.31 12.72
N MET A 28 6.83 6.07 12.87
CA MET A 28 5.94 4.97 13.30
C MET A 28 5.49 5.24 14.74
N PRO A 29 4.17 5.20 15.02
CA PRO A 29 3.69 5.27 16.40
C PRO A 29 4.14 4.05 17.18
N SER A 30 4.28 4.17 18.51
CA SER A 30 4.38 3.02 19.39
C SER A 30 2.99 2.37 19.57
N PRO A 31 2.92 1.14 20.12
CA PRO A 31 1.63 0.51 20.42
C PRO A 31 0.73 1.35 21.34
N GLU A 32 1.36 2.09 22.29
CA GLU A 32 0.69 2.93 23.28
C GLU A 32 0.18 4.25 22.69
N GLU A 33 0.87 4.76 21.66
CA GLU A 33 0.48 5.97 20.92
C GLU A 33 -0.57 5.71 19.84
N ALA A 34 -0.76 4.44 19.47
CA ALA A 34 -1.67 4.06 18.40
C ALA A 34 -3.14 4.30 18.79
N LEU A 35 -3.96 4.64 17.79
CA LEU A 35 -5.40 4.77 18.00
C LEU A 35 -6.00 3.44 18.45
N LEU A 36 -6.99 3.51 19.34
CA LEU A 36 -7.63 2.31 19.93
C LEU A 36 -8.33 1.42 18.88
N GLY A 37 -8.89 2.04 17.81
CA GLY A 37 -9.62 1.31 16.79
C GLY A 37 -10.96 0.77 17.29
N ARG A 38 -11.45 -0.31 16.67
CA ARG A 38 -12.76 -0.89 16.96
C ARG A 38 -12.76 -2.41 16.79
N GLU A 39 -13.74 -3.07 17.43
CA GLU A 39 -13.95 -4.52 17.27
C GLU A 39 -14.60 -4.87 15.93
N GLN A 40 -15.53 -4.02 15.49
CA GLN A 40 -16.27 -4.25 14.26
C GLN A 40 -15.37 -4.08 13.04
N SER A 41 -15.27 -5.13 12.22
CA SER A 41 -14.58 -5.08 10.94
C SER A 41 -15.38 -4.31 9.90
N MET A 42 -14.69 -3.65 8.98
CA MET A 42 -15.34 -3.02 7.84
C MET A 42 -15.92 -4.08 6.91
N LYS A 43 -17.10 -3.78 6.36
CA LYS A 43 -17.67 -4.60 5.29
C LYS A 43 -16.83 -4.43 4.03
N VAL A 44 -16.58 -5.52 3.34
CA VAL A 44 -15.83 -5.54 2.09
C VAL A 44 -16.63 -6.28 1.02
N SER A 45 -16.44 -5.89 -0.25
CA SER A 45 -17.04 -6.61 -1.36
C SER A 45 -16.55 -8.05 -1.37
N ALA A 46 -17.47 -9.01 -1.51
CA ALA A 46 -17.14 -10.42 -1.63
C ALA A 46 -16.62 -10.82 -3.01
N LYS A 47 -16.76 -9.92 -4.00
CA LYS A 47 -16.37 -10.15 -5.39
C LYS A 47 -15.48 -9.01 -5.88
N HIS A 48 -14.49 -9.37 -6.67
CA HIS A 48 -13.60 -8.44 -7.35
C HIS A 48 -14.32 -7.75 -8.51
N ASP A 49 -14.31 -6.41 -8.55
CA ASP A 49 -15.11 -5.64 -9.51
C ASP A 49 -14.69 -5.86 -10.96
N VAL A 50 -13.44 -6.21 -11.24
CA VAL A 50 -12.92 -6.37 -12.59
C VAL A 50 -13.16 -7.77 -13.15
N ASN A 51 -12.93 -8.82 -12.34
CA ASN A 51 -12.98 -10.20 -12.84
C ASN A 51 -14.04 -11.08 -12.16
N GLY A 52 -14.78 -10.55 -11.19
CA GLY A 52 -15.85 -11.24 -10.50
C GLY A 52 -15.41 -12.34 -9.52
N ASN A 53 -14.13 -12.60 -9.43
CA ASN A 53 -13.58 -13.62 -8.54
C ASN A 53 -13.75 -13.24 -7.07
N ARG A 54 -13.71 -14.24 -6.21
CA ARG A 54 -13.88 -14.08 -4.78
C ARG A 54 -12.73 -13.27 -4.17
N THR A 55 -13.05 -12.25 -3.37
CA THR A 55 -12.08 -11.43 -2.63
C THR A 55 -11.94 -11.82 -1.16
N VAL A 56 -12.86 -12.62 -0.63
CA VAL A 56 -12.87 -13.04 0.78
C VAL A 56 -12.77 -14.57 0.89
N PRO A 57 -12.13 -15.09 1.94
CA PRO A 57 -12.04 -16.53 2.18
C PRO A 57 -13.42 -17.20 2.33
N PRO A 58 -13.52 -18.52 2.08
CA PRO A 58 -12.47 -19.41 1.63
C PRO A 58 -12.16 -19.21 0.16
N PHE A 59 -10.89 -19.26 -0.20
CA PHE A 59 -10.45 -19.28 -1.60
C PHE A 59 -10.40 -20.71 -2.14
N PRO A 60 -10.43 -20.90 -3.47
CA PRO A 60 -10.15 -22.22 -4.07
C PRO A 60 -8.82 -22.80 -3.60
N GLU A 61 -8.74 -24.12 -3.52
CA GLU A 61 -7.51 -24.84 -3.14
C GLU A 61 -6.37 -24.53 -4.11
N GLY A 62 -5.12 -24.62 -3.60
CA GLY A 62 -3.92 -24.38 -4.39
C GLY A 62 -3.57 -22.90 -4.60
N LEU A 63 -4.45 -21.96 -4.27
CA LEU A 63 -4.13 -20.54 -4.38
C LEU A 63 -3.21 -20.06 -3.25
N GLN A 64 -2.31 -19.16 -3.60
CA GLN A 64 -1.42 -18.52 -2.65
C GLN A 64 -1.77 -17.03 -2.51
N MET A 65 -1.28 -16.41 -1.41
CA MET A 65 -1.53 -15.01 -1.09
C MET A 65 -0.26 -14.30 -0.68
N VAL A 66 -0.24 -12.99 -0.94
CA VAL A 66 0.79 -12.06 -0.45
C VAL A 66 0.18 -10.67 -0.31
N LEU A 67 0.77 -9.80 0.55
CA LEU A 67 0.40 -8.38 0.60
C LEU A 67 1.59 -7.54 0.16
N PHE A 68 1.34 -6.57 -0.71
CA PHE A 68 2.32 -5.59 -1.16
C PHE A 68 1.90 -4.18 -0.77
N GLY A 69 2.78 -3.43 -0.10
CA GLY A 69 2.67 -1.99 0.13
C GLY A 69 3.67 -1.26 -0.77
N MET A 70 3.19 -0.37 -1.61
CA MET A 70 3.97 0.31 -2.64
C MET A 70 3.54 1.78 -2.79
N GLY A 71 3.16 2.44 -1.70
CA GLY A 71 2.51 3.74 -1.71
C GLY A 71 1.00 3.63 -1.83
N CYS A 72 0.35 4.62 -2.46
CA CYS A 72 -1.10 4.65 -2.66
C CYS A 72 -1.61 3.39 -3.40
N PHE A 73 -2.47 2.63 -2.75
CA PHE A 73 -2.92 1.31 -3.20
C PHE A 73 -3.75 1.31 -4.49
N TRP A 74 -4.31 2.44 -4.92
CA TRP A 74 -5.14 2.52 -6.13
C TRP A 74 -4.40 2.17 -7.41
N GLY A 75 -3.23 2.77 -7.58
CA GLY A 75 -2.38 2.47 -8.71
C GLY A 75 -1.75 1.09 -8.61
N VAL A 76 -1.42 0.68 -7.39
CA VAL A 76 -0.80 -0.61 -7.09
C VAL A 76 -1.74 -1.78 -7.40
N GLU A 77 -2.99 -1.71 -6.96
CA GLU A 77 -3.96 -2.76 -7.20
C GLU A 77 -4.12 -3.03 -8.70
N ARG A 78 -4.19 -1.95 -9.50
CA ARG A 78 -4.28 -2.05 -10.97
C ARG A 78 -3.07 -2.75 -11.60
N LYS A 79 -1.87 -2.65 -11.02
CA LYS A 79 -0.68 -3.36 -11.52
C LYS A 79 -0.82 -4.87 -11.37
N PHE A 80 -1.40 -5.31 -10.25
CA PHE A 80 -1.52 -6.74 -9.94
C PHE A 80 -2.70 -7.42 -10.63
N TRP A 81 -3.90 -6.84 -10.63
CA TRP A 81 -5.04 -7.52 -11.29
C TRP A 81 -4.86 -7.71 -12.80
N ARG A 82 -3.94 -6.99 -13.42
CA ARG A 82 -3.59 -7.13 -14.84
C ARG A 82 -2.65 -8.30 -15.13
N GLN A 83 -2.06 -8.89 -14.10
CA GLN A 83 -1.14 -10.01 -14.27
C GLN A 83 -1.94 -11.29 -14.54
N ASN A 84 -1.56 -11.99 -15.61
CA ASN A 84 -2.15 -13.30 -15.89
C ASN A 84 -1.75 -14.28 -14.79
N GLY A 85 -2.72 -14.96 -14.19
CA GLY A 85 -2.50 -15.85 -13.04
C GLY A 85 -2.88 -15.22 -11.69
N VAL A 86 -3.11 -13.91 -11.60
CA VAL A 86 -3.72 -13.31 -10.43
C VAL A 86 -5.21 -13.61 -10.41
N TYR A 87 -5.66 -14.28 -9.35
CA TYR A 87 -7.04 -14.68 -9.16
C TYR A 87 -7.92 -13.51 -8.70
N SER A 88 -7.49 -12.80 -7.65
CA SER A 88 -8.17 -11.59 -7.18
C SER A 88 -7.19 -10.68 -6.43
N THR A 89 -7.55 -9.39 -6.35
CA THR A 89 -6.88 -8.40 -5.54
C THR A 89 -7.85 -7.75 -4.57
N GLN A 90 -7.34 -7.16 -3.50
CA GLN A 90 -8.11 -6.37 -2.57
C GLN A 90 -7.19 -5.39 -1.86
N VAL A 91 -7.60 -4.12 -1.81
CA VAL A 91 -6.92 -3.07 -1.06
C VAL A 91 -7.26 -3.14 0.43
N GLY A 92 -6.36 -2.66 1.28
CA GLY A 92 -6.58 -2.59 2.72
C GLY A 92 -5.34 -2.14 3.47
N TYR A 93 -5.34 -2.38 4.78
CA TYR A 93 -4.33 -1.90 5.69
C TYR A 93 -3.66 -3.05 6.45
N SER A 94 -2.34 -2.96 6.67
CA SER A 94 -1.60 -4.00 7.39
C SER A 94 -0.38 -3.45 8.12
N GLY A 95 0.09 -4.20 9.11
CA GLY A 95 1.35 -3.95 9.81
C GLY A 95 1.31 -2.90 10.90
N GLY A 96 0.15 -2.35 11.20
CA GLY A 96 -0.09 -1.43 12.31
C GLY A 96 -0.62 -2.09 13.58
N TYR A 97 -1.02 -1.26 14.52
CA TYR A 97 -1.48 -1.66 15.85
C TYR A 97 -3.00 -1.52 16.01
N THR A 98 -3.59 -0.49 15.41
CA THR A 98 -5.03 -0.17 15.51
C THR A 98 -5.88 -1.27 14.87
N PRO A 99 -6.76 -1.96 15.60
CA PRO A 99 -7.67 -2.93 15.00
C PRO A 99 -8.76 -2.25 14.17
N ASN A 100 -9.06 -2.82 13.00
CA ASN A 100 -10.11 -2.38 12.07
C ASN A 100 -10.16 -0.85 11.86
N PRO A 101 -9.04 -0.21 11.42
CA PRO A 101 -8.99 1.24 11.27
C PRO A 101 -9.85 1.72 10.12
N THR A 102 -10.40 2.95 10.23
CA THR A 102 -11.00 3.63 9.08
C THR A 102 -9.92 4.26 8.20
N TYR A 103 -10.32 4.71 7.01
CA TYR A 103 -9.45 5.45 6.10
C TYR A 103 -8.91 6.73 6.76
N GLU A 104 -9.79 7.50 7.39
CA GLU A 104 -9.43 8.75 8.07
C GLU A 104 -8.42 8.50 9.19
N GLU A 105 -8.61 7.45 9.99
CA GLU A 105 -7.66 7.06 11.04
C GLU A 105 -6.29 6.70 10.45
N VAL A 106 -6.25 5.95 9.36
CA VAL A 106 -4.99 5.61 8.68
C VAL A 106 -4.29 6.85 8.14
N CYS A 107 -5.03 7.80 7.57
CA CYS A 107 -4.51 9.07 7.06
C CYS A 107 -3.86 9.95 8.14
N THR A 108 -4.20 9.73 9.43
CA THR A 108 -3.53 10.45 10.54
C THR A 108 -2.08 10.02 10.75
N GLY A 109 -1.68 8.83 10.25
CA GLY A 109 -0.39 8.20 10.55
C GLY A 109 -0.30 7.54 11.93
N LYS A 110 -1.35 7.64 12.76
CA LYS A 110 -1.37 7.16 14.17
C LYS A 110 -1.84 5.71 14.32
N THR A 111 -2.13 5.01 13.24
CA THR A 111 -2.53 3.60 13.30
C THR A 111 -1.34 2.64 13.15
N GLY A 112 -0.21 3.14 12.63
CA GLY A 112 0.96 2.33 12.27
C GLY A 112 0.75 1.43 11.06
N HIS A 113 -0.42 1.44 10.46
CA HIS A 113 -0.71 0.66 9.25
C HIS A 113 -0.05 1.26 8.00
N THR A 114 0.18 0.39 7.00
CA THR A 114 0.48 0.79 5.63
C THR A 114 -0.66 0.37 4.71
N GLU A 115 -0.86 1.15 3.66
CA GLU A 115 -1.70 0.75 2.54
C GLU A 115 -1.09 -0.47 1.85
N VAL A 116 -1.89 -1.48 1.61
CA VAL A 116 -1.45 -2.70 0.96
C VAL A 116 -2.49 -3.21 -0.02
N VAL A 117 -2.00 -3.97 -0.99
CA VAL A 117 -2.82 -4.78 -1.88
C VAL A 117 -2.60 -6.24 -1.52
N ARG A 118 -3.68 -6.95 -1.20
CA ARG A 118 -3.67 -8.40 -1.12
C ARG A 118 -3.79 -8.97 -2.51
N VAL A 119 -2.86 -9.79 -2.89
CA VAL A 119 -2.83 -10.52 -4.16
C VAL A 119 -3.07 -11.99 -3.88
N VAL A 120 -4.14 -12.54 -4.43
CA VAL A 120 -4.42 -13.99 -4.46
C VAL A 120 -4.09 -14.49 -5.85
N TYR A 121 -3.29 -15.52 -5.98
CA TYR A 121 -2.76 -15.94 -7.28
C TYR A 121 -2.66 -17.47 -7.41
N VAL A 122 -2.63 -17.91 -8.64
CA VAL A 122 -2.47 -19.33 -9.06
C VAL A 122 -0.99 -19.58 -9.31
N PRO A 123 -0.26 -20.29 -8.42
CA PRO A 123 1.21 -20.41 -8.49
C PRO A 123 1.70 -21.11 -9.77
N GLU A 124 0.87 -21.96 -10.40
CA GLU A 124 1.17 -22.63 -11.67
C GLU A 124 1.12 -21.66 -12.88
N LYS A 125 0.45 -20.50 -12.73
CA LYS A 125 0.31 -19.50 -13.81
C LYS A 125 1.20 -18.29 -13.61
N ILE A 126 1.42 -17.89 -12.37
CA ILE A 126 2.31 -16.79 -11.99
C ILE A 126 3.01 -17.15 -10.68
N ASN A 127 4.33 -17.21 -10.71
CA ASN A 127 5.10 -17.52 -9.52
C ASN A 127 5.37 -16.27 -8.68
N PHE A 128 5.82 -16.47 -7.44
CA PHE A 128 6.07 -15.36 -6.51
C PHE A 128 7.19 -14.43 -6.99
N ALA A 129 8.22 -14.96 -7.66
CA ALA A 129 9.31 -14.15 -8.22
C ALA A 129 8.82 -13.17 -9.30
N GLN A 130 7.83 -13.57 -10.11
CA GLN A 130 7.20 -12.67 -11.08
C GLN A 130 6.39 -11.56 -10.39
N LEU A 131 5.72 -11.84 -9.27
CA LEU A 131 5.04 -10.82 -8.47
C LEU A 131 6.04 -9.87 -7.80
N LEU A 132 7.18 -10.38 -7.31
CA LEU A 132 8.29 -9.55 -6.81
C LEU A 132 8.86 -8.64 -7.92
N LYS A 133 8.96 -9.12 -9.16
CA LYS A 133 9.36 -8.28 -10.29
C LYS A 133 8.40 -7.10 -10.48
N VAL A 134 7.08 -7.35 -10.45
CA VAL A 134 6.08 -6.26 -10.52
C VAL A 134 6.25 -5.27 -9.37
N PHE A 135 6.54 -5.76 -8.16
CA PHE A 135 6.81 -4.92 -6.99
C PHE A 135 8.03 -4.01 -7.22
N TRP A 136 9.17 -4.55 -7.60
CA TRP A 136 10.41 -3.80 -7.77
C TRP A 136 10.37 -2.79 -8.93
N GLU A 137 9.66 -3.11 -10.02
CA GLU A 137 9.58 -2.28 -11.22
C GLU A 137 8.49 -1.19 -11.19
N SER A 138 7.59 -1.24 -10.21
CA SER A 138 6.40 -0.38 -10.23
C SER A 138 6.40 0.75 -9.21
N HIS A 139 7.40 0.85 -8.33
CA HIS A 139 7.56 1.95 -7.36
C HIS A 139 9.03 2.10 -6.96
N ASP A 140 9.33 3.13 -6.21
CA ASP A 140 10.68 3.37 -5.69
C ASP A 140 10.76 2.99 -4.18
N PRO A 141 11.35 1.84 -3.84
CA PRO A 141 11.43 1.37 -2.46
C PRO A 141 12.51 2.08 -1.63
N THR A 142 13.21 3.06 -2.18
CA THR A 142 14.28 3.81 -1.49
C THR A 142 13.76 5.04 -0.75
N GLN A 143 12.51 5.44 -0.98
CA GLN A 143 11.94 6.68 -0.45
C GLN A 143 11.55 6.64 1.03
N GLY A 144 11.71 5.52 1.70
CA GLY A 144 11.41 5.41 3.13
C GLY A 144 9.92 5.48 3.45
N MET A 145 9.53 6.48 4.23
CA MET A 145 8.15 6.69 4.66
C MET A 145 7.36 7.58 3.69
N ARG A 146 7.54 7.35 2.40
CA ARG A 146 6.81 8.05 1.33
C ARG A 146 6.86 7.27 0.03
N GLN A 147 6.03 7.67 -0.93
CA GLN A 147 6.13 7.28 -2.33
C GLN A 147 5.65 8.44 -3.20
N GLY A 148 6.56 8.99 -4.01
CA GLY A 148 6.27 10.16 -4.82
C GLY A 148 5.84 11.37 -3.96
N ASN A 149 4.64 11.89 -4.21
CA ASN A 149 4.08 13.01 -3.46
C ASN A 149 3.40 12.60 -2.13
N ASP A 150 3.12 11.31 -1.95
CA ASP A 150 2.43 10.78 -0.77
C ASP A 150 3.43 10.57 0.37
N VAL A 151 3.29 11.34 1.45
CA VAL A 151 4.19 11.34 2.60
C VAL A 151 3.51 10.76 3.83
N GLY A 152 4.18 9.82 4.48
CA GLY A 152 3.73 9.19 5.72
C GLY A 152 4.05 7.70 5.79
N THR A 153 4.03 7.16 7.02
CA THR A 153 4.26 5.72 7.29
C THR A 153 3.29 4.82 6.54
N THR A 154 2.12 5.35 6.16
CA THR A 154 1.06 4.69 5.39
C THR A 154 1.54 4.29 4.00
N TYR A 155 2.47 5.04 3.42
CA TYR A 155 2.94 4.84 2.04
C TYR A 155 4.30 4.15 1.93
N ARG A 156 4.80 3.57 3.05
CA ARG A 156 6.08 2.84 3.07
C ARG A 156 6.03 1.57 2.24
N SER A 157 7.17 1.17 1.71
CA SER A 157 7.34 -0.11 0.99
C SER A 157 7.32 -1.29 1.95
N THR A 158 6.47 -2.29 1.68
CA THR A 158 6.33 -3.49 2.52
C THR A 158 5.94 -4.72 1.72
N ILE A 159 6.42 -5.89 2.18
CA ILE A 159 5.95 -7.20 1.73
C ILE A 159 5.54 -7.99 2.97
N TYR A 160 4.33 -8.55 2.98
CA TYR A 160 3.87 -9.47 4.01
C TYR A 160 3.60 -10.82 3.36
N ALA A 161 4.50 -11.76 3.65
CA ALA A 161 4.43 -13.14 3.19
C ALA A 161 3.53 -13.98 4.09
N TYR A 162 2.86 -14.98 3.53
CA TYR A 162 2.05 -15.94 4.27
C TYR A 162 2.76 -17.27 4.49
N ALA A 163 3.82 -17.55 3.72
CA ALA A 163 4.66 -18.73 3.84
C ALA A 163 6.14 -18.35 4.05
N GLN A 164 6.89 -19.22 4.73
CA GLN A 164 8.32 -19.00 4.97
C GLN A 164 9.09 -18.88 3.66
N GLU A 165 8.79 -19.74 2.68
CA GLU A 165 9.42 -19.69 1.36
C GLU A 165 9.25 -18.34 0.66
N GLN A 166 8.04 -17.73 0.74
CA GLN A 166 7.81 -16.37 0.21
C GLN A 166 8.64 -15.32 0.96
N LEU A 167 8.79 -15.48 2.29
CA LEU A 167 9.61 -14.58 3.10
C LEU A 167 11.06 -14.63 2.65
N ASP A 168 11.62 -15.84 2.48
CA ASP A 168 13.00 -16.05 2.10
C ASP A 168 13.28 -15.51 0.68
N GLN A 169 12.38 -15.77 -0.27
CA GLN A 169 12.46 -15.21 -1.62
C GLN A 169 12.38 -13.67 -1.62
N ALA A 170 11.51 -13.08 -0.80
CA ALA A 170 11.39 -11.63 -0.70
C ALA A 170 12.65 -10.99 -0.08
N LEU A 171 13.24 -11.59 0.93
CA LEU A 171 14.50 -11.14 1.53
C LEU A 171 15.65 -11.24 0.54
N HIS A 172 15.77 -12.37 -0.15
CA HIS A 172 16.79 -12.54 -1.19
C HIS A 172 16.65 -11.50 -2.30
N SER A 173 15.45 -11.28 -2.82
CA SER A 173 15.19 -10.28 -3.85
C SER A 173 15.49 -8.85 -3.40
N LYS A 174 15.28 -8.55 -2.11
CA LYS A 174 15.67 -7.27 -1.52
C LYS A 174 17.18 -7.07 -1.57
N ASP A 175 17.93 -8.08 -1.20
CA ASP A 175 19.40 -8.01 -1.19
C ASP A 175 19.98 -7.89 -2.61
N GLU A 176 19.38 -8.56 -3.60
CA GLU A 176 19.74 -8.41 -5.01
C GLU A 176 19.44 -7.00 -5.53
N TYR A 177 18.26 -6.47 -5.22
CA TYR A 177 17.87 -5.11 -5.62
C TYR A 177 18.78 -4.05 -4.98
N GLN A 178 19.15 -4.22 -3.70
CA GLN A 178 20.10 -3.35 -3.00
C GLN A 178 21.49 -3.36 -3.68
N LYS A 179 22.03 -4.54 -3.99
CA LYS A 179 23.32 -4.69 -4.68
C LYS A 179 23.31 -4.03 -6.06
N SER A 180 22.22 -4.20 -6.82
CA SER A 180 22.08 -3.58 -8.14
C SER A 180 22.05 -2.06 -8.06
N ASN A 181 21.37 -1.48 -7.08
CA ASN A 181 21.36 -0.04 -6.85
C ASN A 181 22.72 0.50 -6.42
N GLU A 182 23.44 -0.20 -5.55
CA GLU A 182 24.78 0.19 -5.15
C GLU A 182 25.76 0.17 -6.33
N LEU A 183 25.65 -0.83 -7.19
CA LEU A 183 26.48 -0.91 -8.39
C LEU A 183 26.19 0.26 -9.35
N MET A 184 24.91 0.57 -9.57
CA MET A 184 24.51 1.71 -10.41
C MET A 184 24.99 3.05 -9.83
N CYS A 185 24.90 3.24 -8.51
CA CYS A 185 25.43 4.44 -7.86
C CYS A 185 26.94 4.56 -8.02
N ARG A 186 27.68 3.47 -7.87
CA ARG A 186 29.16 3.47 -8.07
C ARG A 186 29.56 3.77 -9.51
N MET A 187 28.78 3.34 -10.49
CA MET A 187 29.05 3.60 -11.89
C MET A 187 28.75 5.04 -12.31
N TRP A 188 27.82 5.72 -11.63
CA TRP A 188 27.31 7.02 -12.07
C TRP A 188 27.81 8.22 -11.29
N SER A 189 28.41 8.06 -10.11
CA SER A 189 29.03 9.20 -9.43
C SER A 189 29.97 8.86 -8.28
N ALA A 190 31.07 9.58 -8.23
CA ALA A 190 31.90 9.78 -7.04
C ALA A 190 31.22 10.65 -5.95
N LEU A 191 29.92 10.91 -6.00
CA LEU A 191 29.25 11.99 -5.23
C LEU A 191 27.92 11.65 -4.55
N THR A 192 27.46 10.39 -4.51
CA THR A 192 26.17 10.10 -3.87
C THR A 192 26.30 9.14 -2.70
N SER A 193 25.74 9.58 -1.55
CA SER A 193 25.43 8.76 -0.40
C SER A 193 24.73 7.46 -0.82
N SER A 194 25.10 6.34 -0.20
CA SER A 194 24.52 5.01 -0.47
C SER A 194 22.99 5.05 -0.40
N ILE A 195 22.33 4.72 -1.50
CA ILE A 195 20.88 4.58 -1.56
C ILE A 195 20.52 3.28 -0.84
N THR A 196 19.81 3.40 0.27
CA THR A 196 19.39 2.24 1.05
C THR A 196 17.93 1.88 0.73
N VAL A 197 17.69 0.62 0.40
CA VAL A 197 16.32 0.10 0.19
C VAL A 197 15.59 0.03 1.53
N SER A 198 14.60 0.90 1.71
CA SER A 198 13.77 0.96 2.92
C SER A 198 12.56 0.03 2.78
N LEU A 199 12.78 -1.28 2.79
CA LEU A 199 11.73 -2.28 2.68
C LEU A 199 11.56 -3.06 3.98
N ARG A 200 10.32 -3.21 4.44
CA ARG A 200 9.96 -4.11 5.55
C ARG A 200 9.36 -5.39 5.00
N VAL A 201 10.04 -6.51 5.21
CA VAL A 201 9.54 -7.85 4.89
C VAL A 201 9.17 -8.55 6.20
N LYS A 202 7.96 -9.12 6.27
CA LYS A 202 7.46 -9.81 7.46
C LYS A 202 6.63 -11.02 7.10
N LEU A 203 6.79 -12.10 7.88
CA LEU A 203 5.85 -13.21 7.84
C LEU A 203 4.53 -12.77 8.50
N LYS A 204 3.42 -12.95 7.78
CA LYS A 204 2.08 -12.63 8.29
C LYS A 204 1.42 -13.90 8.84
N ARG A 205 1.23 -13.96 10.16
CA ARG A 205 0.31 -14.93 10.74
C ARG A 205 -1.11 -14.59 10.28
N MET A 206 -1.96 -15.59 10.06
CA MET A 206 -3.36 -15.39 9.67
C MET A 206 -4.11 -14.59 10.73
N LYS A 207 -4.06 -13.26 10.61
CA LYS A 207 -4.96 -12.33 11.32
C LYS A 207 -5.93 -11.76 10.29
N PRO A 208 -7.13 -11.33 10.70
CA PRO A 208 -8.06 -10.69 9.78
C PRO A 208 -7.35 -9.56 9.00
N PHE A 209 -7.53 -9.56 7.70
CA PHE A 209 -7.10 -8.47 6.84
C PHE A 209 -8.15 -7.38 6.93
N ALA A 210 -7.75 -6.17 7.36
CA ALA A 210 -8.64 -5.01 7.34
C ALA A 210 -8.77 -4.52 5.89
N GLY A 211 -9.72 -5.09 5.16
CA GLY A 211 -10.05 -4.65 3.80
C GLY A 211 -10.83 -3.34 3.83
N PHE A 212 -10.75 -2.59 2.75
CA PHE A 212 -11.47 -1.34 2.55
C PHE A 212 -12.46 -1.50 1.39
N GLU A 213 -13.72 -1.12 1.59
CA GLU A 213 -14.71 -1.05 0.55
C GLU A 213 -14.73 0.36 -0.05
N TRP A 214 -14.65 0.41 -1.35
CA TRP A 214 -14.57 1.65 -2.11
C TRP A 214 -15.93 2.35 -2.19
N PRO A 215 -16.07 3.63 -1.79
CA PRO A 215 -17.34 4.34 -1.89
C PRO A 215 -17.72 4.75 -3.32
N PHE A 216 -16.80 4.67 -4.27
CA PHE A 216 -17.06 5.05 -5.66
C PHE A 216 -16.91 3.85 -6.59
N ARG A 217 -18.04 3.32 -7.09
CA ARG A 217 -18.05 2.45 -8.27
C ARG A 217 -17.36 3.20 -9.42
N HIS A 218 -16.38 2.58 -10.03
CA HIS A 218 -15.93 3.01 -11.34
C HIS A 218 -17.14 3.01 -12.27
N GLN A 219 -17.64 4.20 -12.63
CA GLN A 219 -18.52 4.35 -13.79
C GLN A 219 -17.69 3.93 -14.99
N GLY A 220 -17.88 2.69 -15.43
CA GLY A 220 -17.31 2.20 -16.67
C GLY A 220 -17.74 3.12 -17.80
N HIS A 221 -16.78 3.75 -18.44
CA HIS A 221 -17.01 4.37 -19.74
C HIS A 221 -17.36 3.25 -20.72
N SER A 222 -18.65 2.94 -20.83
CA SER A 222 -19.18 2.21 -21.97
C SER A 222 -18.95 3.09 -23.20
N ARG A 223 -17.93 2.78 -23.97
CA ARG A 223 -17.82 3.29 -25.34
C ARG A 223 -19.03 2.74 -26.11
N SER A 224 -20.04 3.56 -26.26
CA SER A 224 -21.10 3.37 -27.25
C SER A 224 -20.45 3.29 -28.63
N SER A 225 -20.41 2.10 -29.18
CA SER A 225 -20.14 1.89 -30.60
C SER A 225 -21.34 2.46 -31.40
N ARG A 226 -21.18 3.69 -31.86
CA ARG A 226 -22.05 4.19 -32.94
C ARG A 226 -21.69 3.45 -34.21
N THR A 227 -22.44 2.42 -34.54
CA THR A 227 -22.56 1.92 -35.90
C THR A 227 -23.31 2.98 -36.73
N LYS A 228 -22.63 3.56 -37.69
CA LYS A 228 -23.26 4.30 -38.77
C LYS A 228 -23.81 3.25 -39.76
N GLY A 229 -25.12 3.21 -39.90
CA GLY A 229 -25.81 2.72 -41.10
C GLY A 229 -26.01 3.88 -42.07
#